data_9daef47bdd34c4d6aa7eca954a9c390d
#
_entry.id   9daef47bdd34c4d6aa7eca954a9c390d
#
_cell.length_a   1.000
_cell.length_b   1.000
_cell.length_c   1.000
_cell.angle_alpha   90.00
_cell.angle_beta   90.00
_cell.angle_gamma   90.00
#
_symmetry.space_group_name_H-M   'P 1'
#
loop_
_entity.id
_entity.type
_entity.pdbx_description
1 polymer ?
#
loop_
_entity_poly.entity_id
_entity_poly.type
_entity_poly.pdbx_seq_one_letter_code
_entity_poly.pdbx_strand_id
1 'polypeptide(L)'
;EPRSFVLFKSSMHRIPGGCSSPTVMITRLLETVADRTAEILEIAVSRADKLSLEVFGDKRHLSRRPPHYLEDRVVQVSALHRLVAKTRDSLMSLSRVLTFLHAQPALQGDRTSLELCRTVQRDVQSLLEHANFVAGNITFLLDASLGLISLEQNSIIKIFSIASVVLLPPTLIASIYGMNFEFMPELQVAYAYPLTLAAMVLSAILPFFFFRWKGWL
;
A
#
# COMPACT_ATOMS: atom_id res chain seq x y z
N GLU A 1 -4.64 -30.37 10.50
CA GLU A 1 -3.39 -30.21 11.32
C GLU A 1 -2.64 -28.97 10.88
N PRO A 2 -2.03 -28.19 11.81
CA PRO A 2 -1.17 -27.07 11.43
C PRO A 2 0.03 -27.55 10.59
N ARG A 3 0.31 -26.85 9.50
CA ARG A 3 1.31 -27.27 8.51
C ARG A 3 2.71 -27.48 9.10
N SER A 4 3.10 -26.71 10.12
CA SER A 4 4.36 -26.88 10.85
C SER A 4 4.47 -28.25 11.54
N PHE A 5 3.36 -28.77 12.10
CA PHE A 5 3.35 -30.11 12.70
C PHE A 5 3.47 -31.22 11.67
N VAL A 6 2.84 -31.07 10.51
CA VAL A 6 2.96 -32.03 9.39
C VAL A 6 4.39 -32.07 8.89
N LEU A 7 5.03 -30.92 8.71
CA LEU A 7 6.44 -30.81 8.30
C LEU A 7 7.36 -31.41 9.35
N PHE A 8 7.15 -31.08 10.62
CA PHE A 8 7.93 -31.64 11.73
C PHE A 8 7.83 -33.17 11.75
N LYS A 9 6.62 -33.74 11.69
CA LYS A 9 6.39 -35.19 11.67
C LYS A 9 7.11 -35.87 10.49
N SER A 10 7.12 -35.24 9.31
CA SER A 10 7.81 -35.78 8.13
C SER A 10 9.34 -35.67 8.22
N SER A 11 9.87 -34.66 8.92
CA SER A 11 11.32 -34.43 9.08
C SER A 11 11.92 -35.28 10.18
N MET A 12 11.16 -35.61 11.24
CA MET A 12 11.66 -36.39 12.39
C MET A 12 12.29 -37.73 12.02
N HIS A 13 11.76 -38.43 11.02
CA HIS A 13 12.31 -39.70 10.54
C HIS A 13 13.59 -39.57 9.72
N ARG A 14 13.93 -38.36 9.27
CA ARG A 14 15.09 -38.07 8.41
C ARG A 14 16.30 -37.58 9.20
N ILE A 15 16.12 -37.06 10.43
CA ILE A 15 17.19 -36.45 11.21
C ILE A 15 17.75 -37.49 12.18
N PRO A 16 19.04 -37.90 12.04
CA PRO A 16 19.67 -38.79 12.99
C PRO A 16 19.66 -38.19 14.39
N GLY A 17 19.13 -38.91 15.38
CA GLY A 17 19.02 -38.42 16.75
C GLY A 17 17.90 -37.41 17.02
N GLY A 18 17.01 -37.15 16.04
CA GLY A 18 15.92 -36.19 16.16
C GLY A 18 14.89 -36.46 17.28
N CYS A 19 14.86 -37.68 17.78
CA CYS A 19 14.03 -38.16 18.90
C CYS A 19 14.85 -38.69 20.08
N SER A 20 16.11 -38.28 20.24
CA SER A 20 17.01 -38.79 21.28
C SER A 20 16.57 -38.40 22.69
N SER A 21 15.93 -37.24 22.86
CA SER A 21 15.36 -36.80 24.15
C SER A 21 14.11 -35.92 23.92
N PRO A 22 13.20 -35.79 24.92
CA PRO A 22 12.06 -34.90 24.87
C PRO A 22 12.47 -33.43 24.64
N THR A 23 13.60 -32.99 25.17
CA THR A 23 14.15 -31.66 25.06
C THR A 23 14.61 -31.34 23.60
N VAL A 24 15.29 -32.30 22.97
CA VAL A 24 15.64 -32.21 21.54
C VAL A 24 14.40 -32.12 20.67
N MET A 25 13.41 -32.97 20.94
CA MET A 25 12.16 -33.02 20.18
C MET A 25 11.38 -31.69 20.23
N ILE A 26 11.25 -31.08 21.39
CA ILE A 26 10.55 -29.80 21.60
C ILE A 26 11.34 -28.68 20.86
N THR A 27 12.66 -28.65 21.01
CA THR A 27 13.50 -27.60 20.37
C THR A 27 13.45 -27.69 18.85
N ARG A 28 13.48 -28.93 18.29
CA ARG A 28 13.33 -29.15 16.84
C ARG A 28 11.92 -28.77 16.32
N LEU A 29 10.88 -28.98 17.12
CA LEU A 29 9.55 -28.50 16.77
C LEU A 29 9.51 -26.97 16.66
N LEU A 30 10.13 -26.26 17.61
CA LEU A 30 10.19 -24.81 17.62
C LEU A 30 11.05 -24.27 16.46
N GLU A 31 12.15 -24.96 16.11
CA GLU A 31 12.95 -24.70 14.90
C GLU A 31 12.08 -24.78 13.64
N THR A 32 11.32 -25.89 13.47
CA THR A 32 10.41 -26.05 12.32
C THR A 32 9.33 -24.95 12.25
N VAL A 33 8.86 -24.47 13.41
CA VAL A 33 7.92 -23.33 13.46
C VAL A 33 8.61 -22.03 13.04
N ALA A 34 9.86 -21.79 13.46
CA ALA A 34 10.66 -20.65 13.06
C ALA A 34 10.92 -20.64 11.55
N ASP A 35 11.35 -21.78 10.99
CA ASP A 35 11.59 -21.96 9.55
C ASP A 35 10.32 -21.68 8.73
N ARG A 36 9.19 -22.20 9.17
CA ARG A 36 7.91 -21.93 8.49
C ARG A 36 7.50 -20.46 8.55
N THR A 37 7.83 -19.81 9.65
CA THR A 37 7.56 -18.38 9.80
C THR A 37 8.47 -17.53 8.89
N ALA A 38 9.73 -17.96 8.71
CA ALA A 38 10.66 -17.39 7.75
C ALA A 38 10.13 -17.48 6.30
N GLU A 39 9.65 -18.66 5.88
CA GLU A 39 9.04 -18.83 4.54
C GLU A 39 7.84 -17.89 4.32
N ILE A 40 6.98 -17.71 5.33
CA ILE A 40 5.84 -16.78 5.23
C ILE A 40 6.33 -15.35 5.07
N LEU A 41 7.40 -14.97 5.76
CA LEU A 41 7.99 -13.64 5.66
C LEU A 41 8.62 -13.39 4.29
N GLU A 42 9.33 -14.38 3.72
CA GLU A 42 9.86 -14.30 2.34
C GLU A 42 8.76 -14.12 1.30
N ILE A 43 7.66 -14.86 1.42
CA ILE A 43 6.48 -14.70 0.56
C ILE A 43 5.90 -13.29 0.70
N ALA A 44 5.88 -12.76 1.92
CA ALA A 44 5.39 -11.39 2.17
C ALA A 44 6.30 -10.34 1.51
N VAL A 45 7.62 -10.49 1.60
CA VAL A 45 8.60 -9.62 0.93
C VAL A 45 8.38 -9.64 -0.59
N SER A 46 8.37 -10.83 -1.19
CA SER A 46 8.16 -10.98 -2.64
C SER A 46 6.85 -10.33 -3.13
N ARG A 47 5.78 -10.44 -2.33
CA ARG A 47 4.49 -9.78 -2.63
C ARG A 47 4.56 -8.26 -2.47
N ALA A 48 5.28 -7.77 -1.45
CA ALA A 48 5.49 -6.34 -1.25
C ALA A 48 6.25 -5.72 -2.41
N ASP A 49 7.32 -6.36 -2.88
CA ASP A 49 8.11 -5.93 -4.03
C ASP A 49 7.27 -5.88 -5.31
N LYS A 50 6.47 -6.92 -5.55
CA LYS A 50 5.55 -6.95 -6.69
C LYS A 50 4.53 -5.80 -6.62
N LEU A 51 3.90 -5.58 -5.48
CA LEU A 51 2.96 -4.47 -5.27
C LEU A 51 3.64 -3.12 -5.44
N SER A 52 4.88 -2.97 -4.97
CA SER A 52 5.69 -1.77 -5.16
C SER A 52 5.91 -1.46 -6.64
N LEU A 53 6.28 -2.46 -7.44
CA LEU A 53 6.42 -2.32 -8.89
C LEU A 53 5.09 -1.98 -9.57
N GLU A 54 3.97 -2.54 -9.12
CA GLU A 54 2.64 -2.24 -9.65
C GLU A 54 2.17 -0.83 -9.29
N VAL A 55 2.49 -0.33 -8.10
CA VAL A 55 2.12 1.02 -7.64
C VAL A 55 2.99 2.09 -8.30
N PHE A 56 4.33 1.90 -8.33
CA PHE A 56 5.28 2.89 -8.82
C PHE A 56 5.75 2.66 -10.26
N GLY A 57 5.37 1.54 -10.86
CA GLY A 57 5.76 1.17 -12.22
C GLY A 57 5.35 2.20 -13.27
N ASP A 58 6.00 2.13 -14.39
CA ASP A 58 6.15 3.09 -15.48
C ASP A 58 4.97 4.07 -15.68
N LYS A 59 5.26 5.37 -15.61
CA LYS A 59 4.31 6.50 -15.83
C LYS A 59 3.56 6.40 -17.17
N ARG A 60 4.08 5.66 -18.14
CA ARG A 60 3.45 5.45 -19.46
C ARG A 60 2.15 4.65 -19.39
N HIS A 61 1.96 3.86 -18.35
CA HIS A 61 0.75 3.07 -18.11
C HIS A 61 -0.26 3.74 -17.17
N LEU A 62 0.07 4.89 -16.55
CA LEU A 62 -0.82 5.60 -15.64
C LEU A 62 -2.12 6.04 -16.30
N SER A 63 -2.06 6.47 -17.58
CA SER A 63 -3.24 6.94 -18.33
C SER A 63 -4.20 5.83 -18.79
N ARG A 64 -3.83 4.55 -18.61
CA ARG A 64 -4.63 3.37 -19.01
C ARG A 64 -5.06 2.50 -17.83
N ARG A 65 -4.85 2.96 -16.58
CA ARG A 65 -5.26 2.18 -15.41
C ARG A 65 -6.77 2.14 -15.31
N PRO A 66 -7.37 0.98 -14.99
CA PRO A 66 -8.81 0.91 -14.73
C PRO A 66 -9.17 1.80 -13.52
N PRO A 67 -10.42 2.31 -13.46
CA PRO A 67 -10.91 3.00 -12.28
C PRO A 67 -10.73 2.08 -11.04
N HIS A 68 -10.39 2.68 -9.90
CA HIS A 68 -10.13 1.98 -8.62
C HIS A 68 -8.86 1.11 -8.56
N TYR A 69 -7.97 1.19 -9.57
CA TYR A 69 -6.74 0.39 -9.61
C TYR A 69 -5.86 0.59 -8.35
N LEU A 70 -5.63 1.84 -7.94
CA LEU A 70 -4.82 2.15 -6.75
C LEU A 70 -5.53 1.75 -5.46
N GLU A 71 -6.85 1.89 -5.39
CA GLU A 71 -7.65 1.47 -4.24
C GLU A 71 -7.55 -0.04 -4.00
N ASP A 72 -7.63 -0.84 -5.07
CA ASP A 72 -7.42 -2.30 -5.00
C ASP A 72 -6.02 -2.66 -4.50
N ARG A 73 -4.98 -1.89 -4.89
CA ARG A 73 -3.61 -2.10 -4.39
C ARG A 73 -3.49 -1.74 -2.92
N VAL A 74 -4.13 -0.67 -2.46
CA VAL A 74 -4.18 -0.31 -1.03
C VAL A 74 -4.81 -1.44 -0.20
N VAL A 75 -5.88 -2.06 -0.68
CA VAL A 75 -6.49 -3.22 0.00
C VAL A 75 -5.52 -4.39 0.10
N GLN A 76 -4.77 -4.69 -0.98
CA GLN A 76 -3.78 -5.77 -1.00
C GLN A 76 -2.59 -5.47 -0.08
N VAL A 77 -2.08 -4.23 -0.08
CA VAL A 77 -1.02 -3.78 0.84
C VAL A 77 -1.49 -3.89 2.29
N SER A 78 -2.73 -3.49 2.60
CA SER A 78 -3.31 -3.63 3.94
C SER A 78 -3.45 -5.09 4.39
N ALA A 79 -3.80 -6.00 3.47
CA ALA A 79 -3.84 -7.43 3.76
C ALA A 79 -2.44 -7.99 4.06
N LEU A 80 -1.43 -7.53 3.32
CA LEU A 80 -0.04 -7.90 3.53
C LEU A 80 0.50 -7.37 4.86
N HIS A 81 0.18 -6.13 5.22
CA HIS A 81 0.51 -5.55 6.53
C HIS A 81 -0.03 -6.40 7.67
N ARG A 82 -1.30 -6.83 7.59
CA ARG A 82 -1.90 -7.73 8.60
C ARG A 82 -1.21 -9.08 8.68
N LEU A 83 -0.76 -9.64 7.54
CA LEU A 83 -0.02 -10.89 7.51
C LEU A 83 1.31 -10.75 8.26
N VAL A 84 2.09 -9.71 7.96
CA VAL A 84 3.39 -9.46 8.60
C VAL A 84 3.22 -9.16 10.09
N ALA A 85 2.19 -8.41 10.49
CA ALA A 85 1.89 -8.17 11.90
C ALA A 85 1.62 -9.49 12.67
N LYS A 86 0.80 -10.40 12.12
CA LYS A 86 0.56 -11.72 12.71
C LYS A 86 1.83 -12.58 12.77
N THR A 87 2.66 -12.51 11.74
CA THR A 87 3.94 -13.21 11.70
C THR A 87 4.87 -12.73 12.82
N ARG A 88 4.96 -11.41 13.00
CA ARG A 88 5.72 -10.80 14.09
C ARG A 88 5.21 -11.22 15.47
N ASP A 89 3.90 -11.21 15.69
CA ASP A 89 3.29 -11.63 16.95
C ASP A 89 3.59 -13.12 17.27
N SER A 90 3.59 -13.97 16.23
CA SER A 90 3.98 -15.37 16.35
C SER A 90 5.45 -15.53 16.73
N LEU A 91 6.35 -14.76 16.10
CA LEU A 91 7.79 -14.75 16.42
C LEU A 91 8.05 -14.26 17.86
N MET A 92 7.33 -13.22 18.31
CA MET A 92 7.43 -12.73 19.69
C MET A 92 6.97 -13.79 20.70
N SER A 93 5.92 -14.53 20.38
CA SER A 93 5.45 -15.64 21.21
C SER A 93 6.45 -16.78 21.26
N LEU A 94 7.04 -17.11 20.09
CA LEU A 94 8.08 -18.15 20.00
C LEU A 94 9.35 -17.74 20.78
N SER A 95 9.77 -16.49 20.71
CA SER A 95 10.90 -15.95 21.47
C SER A 95 10.68 -16.10 23.00
N ARG A 96 9.45 -15.83 23.47
CA ARG A 96 9.10 -16.02 24.89
C ARG A 96 9.17 -17.49 25.31
N VAL A 97 8.65 -18.41 24.47
CA VAL A 97 8.71 -19.85 24.73
C VAL A 97 10.16 -20.33 24.79
N LEU A 98 11.01 -19.89 23.86
CA LEU A 98 12.44 -20.25 23.82
C LEU A 98 13.18 -19.72 25.06
N THR A 99 12.89 -18.50 25.49
CA THR A 99 13.47 -17.92 26.72
C THR A 99 13.05 -18.73 27.96
N PHE A 100 11.79 -19.13 28.06
CA PHE A 100 11.30 -19.98 29.13
C PHE A 100 11.97 -21.36 29.12
N LEU A 101 12.05 -22.00 27.95
CA LEU A 101 12.71 -23.31 27.81
C LEU A 101 14.19 -23.24 28.15
N HIS A 102 14.90 -22.18 27.75
CA HIS A 102 16.30 -22.00 28.08
C HIS A 102 16.59 -21.98 29.58
N ALA A 103 15.63 -21.50 30.39
CA ALA A 103 15.74 -21.46 31.85
C ALA A 103 15.43 -22.82 32.55
N GLN A 104 14.92 -23.83 31.81
CA GLN A 104 14.54 -25.09 32.41
C GLN A 104 15.76 -25.96 32.74
N PRO A 105 15.84 -26.56 33.97
CA PRO A 105 16.95 -27.44 34.35
C PRO A 105 17.14 -28.67 33.44
N ALA A 106 16.04 -29.19 32.90
CA ALA A 106 16.07 -30.31 31.97
C ALA A 106 16.81 -29.96 30.64
N LEU A 107 16.70 -28.72 30.16
CA LEU A 107 17.41 -28.27 28.97
C LEU A 107 18.88 -27.96 29.28
N GLN A 108 19.16 -27.39 30.46
CA GLN A 108 20.53 -27.04 30.87
C GLN A 108 21.40 -28.28 31.12
N GLY A 109 20.79 -29.42 31.48
CA GLY A 109 21.46 -30.71 31.63
C GLY A 109 21.83 -31.41 30.30
N ASP A 110 21.27 -30.97 29.18
CA ASP A 110 21.52 -31.51 27.85
C ASP A 110 22.20 -30.47 26.95
N ARG A 111 23.51 -30.58 26.81
CA ARG A 111 24.34 -29.62 26.04
C ARG A 111 23.88 -29.47 24.60
N THR A 112 23.45 -30.55 23.96
CA THR A 112 22.99 -30.53 22.55
C THR A 112 21.70 -29.74 22.41
N SER A 113 20.71 -29.99 23.27
CA SER A 113 19.44 -29.23 23.28
C SER A 113 19.66 -27.77 23.64
N LEU A 114 20.60 -27.47 24.54
CA LEU A 114 20.91 -26.09 24.93
C LEU A 114 21.52 -25.29 23.76
N GLU A 115 22.49 -25.86 23.04
CA GLU A 115 23.10 -25.22 21.87
C GLU A 115 22.09 -25.02 20.74
N LEU A 116 21.24 -26.02 20.48
CA LEU A 116 20.18 -25.92 19.50
C LEU A 116 19.16 -24.81 19.88
N CYS A 117 18.73 -24.77 21.14
CA CYS A 117 17.79 -23.73 21.63
C CYS A 117 18.39 -22.32 21.46
N ARG A 118 19.69 -22.15 21.74
CA ARG A 118 20.38 -20.86 21.52
C ARG A 118 20.45 -20.46 20.04
N THR A 119 20.64 -21.42 19.15
CA THR A 119 20.64 -21.16 17.70
C THR A 119 19.26 -20.70 17.26
N VAL A 120 18.20 -21.46 17.58
CA VAL A 120 16.83 -21.10 17.23
C VAL A 120 16.43 -19.76 17.83
N GLN A 121 16.90 -19.42 19.05
CA GLN A 121 16.62 -18.13 19.67
C GLN A 121 17.25 -16.97 18.90
N ARG A 122 18.50 -17.12 18.41
CA ARG A 122 19.14 -16.11 17.55
C ARG A 122 18.42 -15.95 16.22
N ASP A 123 18.02 -17.06 15.59
CA ASP A 123 17.30 -17.06 14.33
C ASP A 123 15.96 -16.34 14.47
N VAL A 124 15.19 -16.64 15.53
CA VAL A 124 13.93 -15.94 15.84
C VAL A 124 14.15 -14.45 16.07
N GLN A 125 15.24 -14.06 16.75
CA GLN A 125 15.56 -12.64 16.92
C GLN A 125 15.87 -11.95 15.59
N SER A 126 16.67 -12.58 14.73
CA SER A 126 16.94 -12.07 13.39
C SER A 126 15.68 -11.95 12.53
N LEU A 127 14.78 -12.94 12.61
CA LEU A 127 13.50 -12.91 11.91
C LEU A 127 12.58 -11.79 12.43
N LEU A 128 12.60 -11.49 13.74
CA LEU A 128 11.87 -10.37 14.33
C LEU A 128 12.35 -9.02 13.77
N GLU A 129 13.67 -8.83 13.69
CA GLU A 129 14.26 -7.63 13.12
C GLU A 129 13.89 -7.48 11.64
N HIS A 130 13.97 -8.57 10.89
CA HIS A 130 13.56 -8.59 9.49
C HIS A 130 12.06 -8.31 9.32
N ALA A 131 11.20 -8.89 10.16
CA ALA A 131 9.75 -8.64 10.14
C ALA A 131 9.43 -7.16 10.42
N ASN A 132 10.16 -6.51 11.33
CA ASN A 132 10.01 -5.09 11.59
C ASN A 132 10.43 -4.23 10.39
N PHE A 133 11.52 -4.57 9.72
CA PHE A 133 11.96 -3.92 8.49
C PHE A 133 10.90 -4.04 7.38
N VAL A 134 10.39 -5.24 7.15
CA VAL A 134 9.33 -5.49 6.15
C VAL A 134 8.06 -4.74 6.49
N ALA A 135 7.66 -4.70 7.77
CA ALA A 135 6.50 -3.92 8.21
C ALA A 135 6.66 -2.43 7.90
N GLY A 136 7.86 -1.87 8.13
CA GLY A 136 8.18 -0.49 7.78
C GLY A 136 8.06 -0.21 6.28
N ASN A 137 8.59 -1.10 5.44
CA ASN A 137 8.48 -0.98 3.98
C ASN A 137 7.03 -1.05 3.49
N ILE A 138 6.21 -1.93 4.09
CA ILE A 138 4.79 -2.04 3.75
C ILE A 138 4.03 -0.78 4.18
N THR A 139 4.35 -0.20 5.33
CA THR A 139 3.76 1.07 5.79
C THR A 139 4.12 2.21 4.83
N PHE A 140 5.40 2.32 4.44
CA PHE A 140 5.82 3.28 3.42
C PHE A 140 5.07 3.10 2.10
N LEU A 141 4.90 1.86 1.62
CA LEU A 141 4.16 1.57 0.40
C LEU A 141 2.68 1.98 0.52
N LEU A 142 2.07 1.77 1.69
CA LEU A 142 0.69 2.20 1.97
C LEU A 142 0.56 3.72 1.92
N ASP A 143 1.43 4.45 2.62
CA ASP A 143 1.42 5.91 2.68
C ASP A 143 1.65 6.52 1.29
N ALA A 144 2.62 5.99 0.55
CA ALA A 144 2.90 6.41 -0.80
C ALA A 144 1.73 6.12 -1.77
N SER A 145 1.04 4.98 -1.62
CA SER A 145 -0.15 4.66 -2.41
C SER A 145 -1.30 5.63 -2.14
N LEU A 146 -1.54 6.00 -0.89
CA LEU A 146 -2.53 7.01 -0.51
C LEU A 146 -2.15 8.39 -1.05
N GLY A 147 -0.86 8.74 -1.04
CA GLY A 147 -0.34 9.95 -1.67
C GLY A 147 -0.62 10.01 -3.18
N LEU A 148 -0.44 8.88 -3.89
CA LEU A 148 -0.75 8.81 -5.33
C LEU A 148 -2.24 8.97 -5.61
N ILE A 149 -3.12 8.36 -4.79
CA ILE A 149 -4.58 8.55 -4.89
C ILE A 149 -4.94 10.02 -4.70
N SER A 150 -4.36 10.68 -3.70
CA SER A 150 -4.58 12.11 -3.45
C SER A 150 -4.13 12.99 -4.62
N LEU A 151 -2.99 12.68 -5.25
CA LEU A 151 -2.51 13.38 -6.44
C LEU A 151 -3.46 13.18 -7.64
N GLU A 152 -3.98 11.98 -7.83
CA GLU A 152 -4.96 11.67 -8.87
C GLU A 152 -6.26 12.45 -8.66
N GLN A 153 -6.81 12.45 -7.44
CA GLN A 153 -7.99 13.24 -7.07
C GLN A 153 -7.77 14.73 -7.30
N ASN A 154 -6.62 15.27 -6.89
CA ASN A 154 -6.28 16.67 -7.11
C ASN A 154 -6.19 17.00 -8.61
N SER A 155 -5.69 16.09 -9.44
CA SER A 155 -5.65 16.25 -10.88
C SER A 155 -7.06 16.34 -11.48
N ILE A 156 -7.98 15.49 -11.04
CA ILE A 156 -9.38 15.50 -11.46
C ILE A 156 -10.06 16.82 -11.06
N ILE A 157 -9.92 17.23 -9.78
CA ILE A 157 -10.48 18.49 -9.28
C ILE A 157 -9.94 19.68 -10.09
N LYS A 158 -8.66 19.68 -10.42
CA LYS A 158 -8.02 20.71 -11.24
C LYS A 158 -8.66 20.83 -12.63
N ILE A 159 -8.90 19.70 -13.30
CA ILE A 159 -9.55 19.68 -14.63
C ILE A 159 -10.97 20.25 -14.53
N PHE A 160 -11.78 19.82 -13.55
CA PHE A 160 -13.13 20.35 -13.35
C PHE A 160 -13.13 21.84 -13.01
N SER A 161 -12.20 22.29 -12.17
CA SER A 161 -12.08 23.70 -11.79
C SER A 161 -11.74 24.57 -13.01
N ILE A 162 -10.79 24.13 -13.85
CA ILE A 162 -10.42 24.84 -15.08
C ILE A 162 -11.62 24.89 -16.04
N ALA A 163 -12.31 23.77 -16.25
CA ALA A 163 -13.49 23.72 -17.11
C ALA A 163 -14.59 24.69 -16.62
N SER A 164 -14.84 24.72 -15.31
CA SER A 164 -15.83 25.63 -14.70
C SER A 164 -15.47 27.10 -14.90
N VAL A 165 -14.20 27.48 -14.64
CA VAL A 165 -13.76 28.88 -14.79
C VAL A 165 -13.76 29.33 -16.26
N VAL A 166 -13.55 28.43 -17.21
CA VAL A 166 -13.60 28.73 -18.65
C VAL A 166 -15.06 28.88 -19.14
N LEU A 167 -15.99 28.02 -18.64
CA LEU A 167 -17.36 27.98 -19.13
C LEU A 167 -18.29 28.97 -18.43
N LEU A 168 -18.04 29.29 -17.15
CA LEU A 168 -18.95 30.09 -16.33
C LEU A 168 -19.13 31.53 -16.84
N PRO A 169 -18.06 32.30 -17.25
CA PRO A 169 -18.25 33.66 -17.76
C PRO A 169 -19.08 33.73 -19.06
N PRO A 170 -18.84 32.90 -20.11
CA PRO A 170 -19.69 32.87 -21.28
C PRO A 170 -21.14 32.53 -20.96
N THR A 171 -21.36 31.55 -20.06
CA THR A 171 -22.71 31.14 -19.66
C THR A 171 -23.43 32.27 -18.93
N LEU A 172 -22.73 33.03 -18.08
CA LEU A 172 -23.28 34.18 -17.38
C LEU A 172 -23.71 35.28 -18.40
N ILE A 173 -22.87 35.59 -19.38
CA ILE A 173 -23.19 36.54 -20.45
C ILE A 173 -24.43 36.09 -21.21
N ALA A 174 -24.46 34.81 -21.64
CA ALA A 174 -25.63 34.27 -22.34
C ALA A 174 -26.91 34.33 -21.51
N SER A 175 -26.80 34.05 -20.20
CA SER A 175 -27.96 34.08 -19.26
C SER A 175 -28.47 35.50 -19.11
N ILE A 176 -27.60 36.52 -19.01
CA ILE A 176 -28.02 37.92 -18.87
C ILE A 176 -28.77 38.36 -20.13
N TYR A 177 -28.22 38.11 -21.32
CA TYR A 177 -28.89 38.51 -22.59
C TYR A 177 -30.06 37.58 -22.97
N GLY A 178 -30.22 36.44 -22.32
CA GLY A 178 -31.38 35.55 -22.45
C GLY A 178 -32.53 35.89 -21.51
N MET A 179 -32.41 36.92 -20.67
CA MET A 179 -33.49 37.35 -19.77
C MET A 179 -34.57 38.11 -20.53
N ASN A 180 -35.84 37.89 -20.18
CA ASN A 180 -36.98 38.55 -20.84
C ASN A 180 -37.34 39.86 -20.11
N PHE A 181 -36.42 40.83 -20.10
CA PHE A 181 -36.73 42.16 -19.60
C PHE A 181 -37.31 43.03 -20.72
N GLU A 182 -38.33 43.82 -20.40
CA GLU A 182 -39.03 44.71 -21.34
C GLU A 182 -38.14 45.87 -21.83
N PHE A 183 -37.17 46.28 -20.99
CA PHE A 183 -36.24 47.39 -21.29
C PHE A 183 -34.77 46.90 -21.14
N MET A 184 -34.18 46.55 -22.29
CA MET A 184 -32.74 46.24 -22.42
C MET A 184 -32.13 47.16 -23.50
N PRO A 185 -31.53 48.29 -23.13
CA PRO A 185 -31.02 49.29 -24.11
C PRO A 185 -29.92 48.70 -25.03
N GLU A 186 -29.16 47.69 -24.57
CA GLU A 186 -28.11 47.04 -25.35
C GLU A 186 -28.65 46.28 -26.56
N LEU A 187 -29.87 45.75 -26.52
CA LEU A 187 -30.49 45.00 -27.61
C LEU A 187 -30.93 45.90 -28.77
N GLN A 188 -31.00 47.23 -28.58
CA GLN A 188 -31.34 48.19 -29.64
C GLN A 188 -30.18 48.57 -30.50
N VAL A 189 -28.95 48.16 -30.15
CA VAL A 189 -27.72 48.45 -30.91
C VAL A 189 -27.55 47.43 -32.04
N ALA A 190 -27.40 47.84 -33.27
CA ALA A 190 -27.30 47.00 -34.46
C ALA A 190 -26.16 45.95 -34.38
N TYR A 191 -25.10 46.27 -33.64
CA TYR A 191 -23.92 45.40 -33.46
C TYR A 191 -23.90 44.66 -32.11
N ALA A 192 -24.98 44.67 -31.32
CA ALA A 192 -25.05 44.05 -30.01
C ALA A 192 -24.76 42.54 -30.09
N TYR A 193 -25.41 41.83 -31.01
CA TYR A 193 -25.24 40.37 -31.16
C TYR A 193 -23.80 39.94 -31.48
N PRO A 194 -23.13 40.46 -32.52
CA PRO A 194 -21.74 40.05 -32.76
C PRO A 194 -20.77 40.50 -31.65
N LEU A 195 -21.02 41.61 -30.96
CA LEU A 195 -20.23 42.08 -29.84
C LEU A 195 -20.34 41.15 -28.64
N THR A 196 -21.55 40.70 -28.33
CA THR A 196 -21.83 39.75 -27.23
C THR A 196 -21.18 38.40 -27.52
N LEU A 197 -21.26 37.90 -28.76
CA LEU A 197 -20.55 36.68 -29.17
C LEU A 197 -19.03 36.81 -29.00
N ALA A 198 -18.45 37.93 -29.43
CA ALA A 198 -17.04 38.19 -29.25
C ALA A 198 -16.64 38.26 -27.76
N ALA A 199 -17.47 38.91 -26.92
CA ALA A 199 -17.25 38.97 -25.47
C ALA A 199 -17.30 37.58 -24.83
N MET A 200 -18.26 36.71 -25.22
CA MET A 200 -18.35 35.34 -24.75
C MET A 200 -17.10 34.51 -25.10
N VAL A 201 -16.64 34.61 -26.36
CA VAL A 201 -15.43 33.91 -26.82
C VAL A 201 -14.19 34.44 -26.09
N LEU A 202 -14.01 35.74 -25.95
CA LEU A 202 -12.91 36.32 -25.18
C LEU A 202 -12.93 35.92 -23.71
N SER A 203 -14.12 35.90 -23.09
CA SER A 203 -14.26 35.50 -21.70
C SER A 203 -13.92 34.01 -21.42
N ALA A 204 -14.01 33.15 -22.45
CA ALA A 204 -13.57 31.75 -22.37
C ALA A 204 -12.04 31.62 -22.63
N ILE A 205 -11.53 32.38 -23.63
CA ILE A 205 -10.14 32.29 -24.05
C ILE A 205 -9.17 32.86 -23.00
N LEU A 206 -9.50 33.96 -22.34
CA LEU A 206 -8.62 34.62 -21.37
C LEU A 206 -8.27 33.69 -20.18
N PRO A 207 -9.25 33.02 -19.49
CA PRO A 207 -8.93 32.09 -18.41
C PRO A 207 -8.12 30.87 -18.92
N PHE A 208 -8.42 30.37 -20.13
CA PHE A 208 -7.72 29.23 -20.69
C PHE A 208 -6.23 29.56 -20.91
N PHE A 209 -5.89 30.68 -21.49
CA PHE A 209 -4.50 31.12 -21.67
C PHE A 209 -3.82 31.43 -20.34
N PHE A 210 -4.53 32.00 -19.37
CA PHE A 210 -4.01 32.23 -18.02
C PHE A 210 -3.59 30.92 -17.35
N PHE A 211 -4.43 29.87 -17.39
CA PHE A 211 -4.10 28.56 -16.79
C PHE A 211 -2.95 27.87 -17.54
N ARG A 212 -2.91 28.01 -18.87
CA ARG A 212 -1.79 27.51 -19.69
C ARG A 212 -0.48 28.19 -19.33
N TRP A 213 -0.49 29.52 -19.17
CA TRP A 213 0.69 30.29 -18.78
C TRP A 213 1.18 29.89 -17.37
N LYS A 214 0.29 29.60 -16.43
CA LYS A 214 0.65 29.10 -15.11
C LYS A 214 1.10 27.64 -15.08
N GLY A 215 1.10 26.94 -16.20
CA GLY A 215 1.48 25.51 -16.25
C GLY A 215 0.49 24.58 -15.56
N TRP A 216 -0.80 24.98 -15.53
CA TRP A 216 -1.87 24.16 -14.94
C TRP A 216 -2.51 23.23 -15.98
N LEU A 217 -2.28 23.49 -17.24
CA LEU A 217 -2.70 22.70 -18.40
C LEU A 217 -1.49 22.01 -19.05
#